data_b2d3005522e2fdd158a6aabfb3eac050
#
_entry.id   b2d3005522e2fdd158a6aabfb3eac050
#
_cell.length_a   1.000
_cell.length_b   1.000
_cell.length_c   1.000
_cell.angle_alpha   90.00
_cell.angle_beta   90.00
_cell.angle_gamma   90.00
#
_symmetry.space_group_name_H-M   'P 1'
#
loop_
_entity.id
_entity.type
_entity.pdbx_description
1 polymer ?
#
loop_
_entity_poly.entity_id
_entity_poly.type
_entity_poly.pdbx_seq_one_letter_code
_entity_poly.pdbx_strand_id
1 'polypeptide(L)'
;MKIELAKSELIHFVGIGGIGMSGLALIMKELGFNVQGSDILNNKNIERLKKNKVKAIIGHNKQNIKKATIVVISSAVQENNTEFLEAKKKKLPIYKRGEMLAHIVSLMKNVVVAGSHGKTTTTSLVSNIFLKAKIDPTVINGGVLNSFGNSAKLGKSNWCILESDESD
;
A
#
# COMPACT_ATOMS: atom_id res chain seq x y z
N MET A 1 -10.22 -14.64 -4.87
CA MET A 1 -10.97 -13.78 -5.82
C MET A 1 -9.96 -12.95 -6.60
N LYS A 2 -9.97 -12.96 -7.93
CA LYS A 2 -9.04 -12.15 -8.72
C LYS A 2 -9.54 -10.71 -8.72
N ILE A 3 -8.72 -9.77 -8.26
CA ILE A 3 -9.04 -8.34 -8.28
C ILE A 3 -8.70 -7.83 -9.68
N GLU A 4 -9.63 -7.18 -10.36
CA GLU A 4 -9.39 -6.52 -11.65
C GLU A 4 -9.44 -5.03 -11.44
N LEU A 5 -8.32 -4.34 -11.71
CA LEU A 5 -8.19 -2.89 -11.54
C LEU A 5 -7.90 -2.23 -12.87
N ALA A 6 -8.77 -1.32 -13.29
CA ALA A 6 -8.49 -0.44 -14.41
C ALA A 6 -7.69 0.80 -13.95
N LYS A 7 -6.79 1.31 -14.79
CA LYS A 7 -6.00 2.51 -14.48
C LYS A 7 -6.85 3.78 -14.33
N SER A 8 -8.05 3.78 -14.90
CA SER A 8 -9.02 4.88 -14.80
C SER A 8 -9.72 4.96 -13.45
N GLU A 9 -9.68 3.88 -12.66
CA GLU A 9 -10.36 3.84 -11.36
C GLU A 9 -9.69 4.76 -10.34
N LEU A 10 -10.51 5.35 -9.47
CA LEU A 10 -10.04 6.13 -8.33
C LEU A 10 -10.10 5.29 -7.05
N ILE A 11 -8.94 4.92 -6.56
CA ILE A 11 -8.77 4.08 -5.38
C ILE A 11 -8.60 4.97 -4.16
N HIS A 12 -9.52 4.83 -3.21
CA HIS A 12 -9.51 5.60 -1.97
C HIS A 12 -9.05 4.76 -0.78
N PHE A 13 -8.01 5.21 -0.10
CA PHE A 13 -7.44 4.59 1.09
C PHE A 13 -7.99 5.23 2.36
N VAL A 14 -8.69 4.46 3.20
CA VAL A 14 -9.13 4.90 4.52
C VAL A 14 -8.06 4.51 5.55
N GLY A 15 -7.48 5.50 6.24
CA GLY A 15 -6.31 5.33 7.10
C GLY A 15 -5.00 5.36 6.31
N ILE A 16 -4.89 6.22 5.29
CA ILE A 16 -3.75 6.27 4.35
C ILE A 16 -2.43 6.66 5.00
N GLY A 17 -2.44 7.34 6.15
CA GLY A 17 -1.24 7.74 6.90
C GLY A 17 -0.57 6.62 7.68
N GLY A 18 -1.21 5.45 7.80
CA GLY A 18 -0.59 4.27 8.38
C GLY A 18 0.64 3.82 7.58
N ILE A 19 1.62 3.21 8.28
CA ILE A 19 2.92 2.83 7.67
C ILE A 19 2.71 1.95 6.43
N GLY A 20 2.00 0.82 6.57
CA GLY A 20 1.75 -0.10 5.46
C GLY A 20 0.81 0.46 4.39
N MET A 21 -0.19 1.26 4.80
CA MET A 21 -1.14 1.90 3.88
C MET A 21 -0.48 2.93 2.98
N SER A 22 0.37 3.80 3.56
CA SER A 22 1.09 4.83 2.81
C SER A 22 2.08 4.23 1.81
N GLY A 23 2.78 3.15 2.21
CA GLY A 23 3.67 2.41 1.32
C GLY A 23 2.93 1.83 0.13
N LEU A 24 1.82 1.12 0.38
CA LEU A 24 0.98 0.54 -0.68
C LEU A 24 0.40 1.61 -1.61
N ALA A 25 -0.10 2.71 -1.05
CA ALA A 25 -0.62 3.83 -1.83
C ALA A 25 0.42 4.44 -2.78
N LEU A 26 1.68 4.57 -2.33
CA LEU A 26 2.79 5.04 -3.17
C LEU A 26 3.14 4.05 -4.28
N ILE A 27 3.20 2.75 -3.97
CA ILE A 27 3.43 1.70 -4.99
C ILE A 27 2.36 1.77 -6.08
N MET A 28 1.10 1.82 -5.69
CA MET A 28 -0.01 1.90 -6.64
C MET A 28 0.05 3.18 -7.48
N LYS A 29 0.42 4.31 -6.87
CA LYS A 29 0.61 5.58 -7.59
C LYS A 29 1.72 5.48 -8.64
N GLU A 30 2.85 4.87 -8.28
CA GLU A 30 3.99 4.68 -9.21
C GLU A 30 3.63 3.71 -10.36
N LEU A 31 2.83 2.69 -10.08
CA LEU A 31 2.27 1.81 -11.10
C LEU A 31 1.22 2.48 -11.99
N GLY A 32 0.94 3.78 -11.79
CA GLY A 32 0.05 4.59 -12.64
C GLY A 32 -1.43 4.52 -12.27
N PHE A 33 -1.79 4.03 -11.07
CA PHE A 33 -3.17 4.09 -10.60
C PHE A 33 -3.53 5.49 -10.06
N ASN A 34 -4.81 5.83 -10.12
CA ASN A 34 -5.31 7.03 -9.47
C ASN A 34 -5.57 6.74 -7.99
N VAL A 35 -4.79 7.37 -7.11
CA VAL A 35 -4.82 7.10 -5.67
C VAL A 35 -5.10 8.36 -4.90
N GLN A 36 -6.00 8.26 -3.93
CA GLN A 36 -6.24 9.25 -2.89
C GLN A 36 -6.54 8.56 -1.56
N GLY A 37 -6.63 9.31 -0.48
CA GLY A 37 -7.07 8.73 0.79
C GLY A 37 -7.25 9.76 1.90
N SER A 38 -7.68 9.26 3.06
CA SER A 38 -7.93 10.05 4.26
C SER A 38 -7.24 9.44 5.47
N ASP A 39 -6.92 10.28 6.43
CA ASP A 39 -6.43 9.86 7.75
C ASP A 39 -6.88 10.88 8.82
N ILE A 40 -6.98 10.44 10.07
CA ILE A 40 -7.31 11.33 11.19
C ILE A 40 -6.12 12.19 11.61
N LEU A 41 -4.89 11.72 11.38
CA LEU A 41 -3.66 12.38 11.80
C LEU A 41 -2.87 12.93 10.62
N ASN A 42 -2.33 14.14 10.79
CA ASN A 42 -1.31 14.67 9.89
C ASN A 42 0.07 14.23 10.40
N ASN A 43 0.68 13.27 9.72
CA ASN A 43 1.97 12.69 10.09
C ASN A 43 2.96 12.72 8.91
N LYS A 44 4.21 12.28 9.16
CA LYS A 44 5.27 12.23 8.13
C LYS A 44 4.89 11.43 6.87
N ASN A 45 4.05 10.39 7.02
CA ASN A 45 3.58 9.60 5.88
C ASN A 45 2.63 10.41 5.00
N ILE A 46 1.73 11.20 5.61
CA ILE A 46 0.83 12.12 4.89
C ILE A 46 1.63 13.16 4.11
N GLU A 47 2.66 13.74 4.72
CA GLU A 47 3.54 14.70 4.03
C GLU A 47 4.27 14.05 2.85
N ARG A 48 4.77 12.84 3.04
CA ARG A 48 5.41 12.05 1.98
C ARG A 48 4.45 11.75 0.82
N LEU A 49 3.21 11.34 1.12
CA LEU A 49 2.17 11.12 0.12
C LEU A 49 1.90 12.37 -0.71
N LYS A 50 1.73 13.52 -0.04
CA LYS A 50 1.51 14.81 -0.71
C LYS A 50 2.68 15.20 -1.62
N LYS A 51 3.95 15.02 -1.16
CA LYS A 51 5.15 15.24 -1.99
C LYS A 51 5.16 14.38 -3.26
N ASN A 52 4.60 13.17 -3.20
CA ASN A 52 4.46 12.25 -4.33
C ASN A 52 3.12 12.44 -5.10
N LYS A 53 2.48 13.61 -4.95
CA LYS A 53 1.24 13.97 -5.66
C LYS A 53 0.07 13.01 -5.40
N VAL A 54 0.04 12.38 -4.23
CA VAL A 54 -1.12 11.63 -3.74
C VAL A 54 -1.98 12.59 -2.91
N LYS A 55 -3.26 12.68 -3.25
CA LYS A 55 -4.22 13.49 -2.50
C LYS A 55 -4.52 12.82 -1.16
N ALA A 56 -3.92 13.32 -0.08
CA ALA A 56 -4.16 12.88 1.28
C ALA A 56 -4.96 13.95 2.05
N ILE A 57 -6.11 13.54 2.57
CA ILE A 57 -7.12 14.40 3.23
C ILE A 57 -7.05 14.11 4.73
N ILE A 58 -7.13 15.15 5.55
CA ILE A 58 -7.21 14.99 7.00
C ILE A 58 -8.67 14.99 7.44
N GLY A 59 -9.02 13.99 8.23
CA GLY A 59 -10.38 13.71 8.67
C GLY A 59 -11.15 12.78 7.75
N HIS A 60 -11.98 11.93 8.35
CA HIS A 60 -12.88 11.01 7.64
C HIS A 60 -14.22 11.69 7.39
N ASN A 61 -14.63 11.73 6.12
CA ASN A 61 -15.91 12.28 5.70
C ASN A 61 -16.44 11.51 4.49
N LYS A 62 -17.76 11.22 4.48
CA LYS A 62 -18.44 10.56 3.36
C LYS A 62 -18.21 11.24 2.00
N GLN A 63 -17.94 12.56 1.98
CA GLN A 63 -17.65 13.29 0.75
C GLN A 63 -16.30 12.91 0.13
N ASN A 64 -15.35 12.42 0.94
CA ASN A 64 -14.02 12.04 0.46
C ASN A 64 -14.09 10.89 -0.57
N ILE A 65 -15.09 10.00 -0.43
CA ILE A 65 -15.27 8.86 -1.34
C ILE A 65 -16.31 9.11 -2.44
N LYS A 66 -16.75 10.37 -2.64
CA LYS A 66 -17.81 10.66 -3.62
C LYS A 66 -17.47 10.17 -5.03
N LYS A 67 -16.21 10.30 -5.44
CA LYS A 67 -15.69 9.89 -6.76
C LYS A 67 -14.92 8.58 -6.73
N ALA A 68 -14.74 7.97 -5.58
CA ALA A 68 -14.03 6.71 -5.46
C ALA A 68 -14.81 5.58 -6.13
N THR A 69 -14.11 4.69 -6.80
CA THR A 69 -14.65 3.48 -7.42
C THR A 69 -14.27 2.23 -6.63
N ILE A 70 -13.17 2.32 -5.86
CA ILE A 70 -12.65 1.24 -5.01
C ILE A 70 -12.21 1.85 -3.68
N VAL A 71 -12.41 1.11 -2.59
CA VAL A 71 -11.96 1.51 -1.26
C VAL A 71 -11.01 0.47 -0.69
N VAL A 72 -9.88 0.93 -0.16
CA VAL A 72 -8.92 0.11 0.60
C VAL A 72 -8.93 0.56 2.05
N ILE A 73 -9.13 -0.38 2.97
CA ILE A 73 -9.23 -0.07 4.39
C ILE A 73 -8.04 -0.61 5.19
N SER A 74 -7.59 0.18 6.16
CA SER A 74 -6.64 -0.27 7.18
C SER A 74 -7.37 -1.14 8.21
N SER A 75 -6.66 -2.11 8.79
CA SER A 75 -7.16 -2.90 9.93
C SER A 75 -7.49 -2.06 11.17
N ALA A 76 -6.92 -0.86 11.30
CA ALA A 76 -7.20 0.08 12.38
C ALA A 76 -8.52 0.87 12.19
N VAL A 77 -9.13 0.78 11.01
CA VAL A 77 -10.40 1.47 10.72
C VAL A 77 -11.57 0.70 11.32
N GLN A 78 -12.31 1.36 12.22
CA GLN A 78 -13.48 0.77 12.87
C GLN A 78 -14.68 0.70 11.92
N GLU A 79 -15.59 -0.23 12.19
CA GLU A 79 -16.79 -0.45 11.36
C GLU A 79 -17.76 0.75 11.32
N ASN A 80 -17.69 1.63 12.31
CA ASN A 80 -18.50 2.85 12.37
C ASN A 80 -17.88 4.03 11.59
N ASN A 81 -16.76 3.83 10.91
CA ASN A 81 -16.13 4.88 10.10
C ASN A 81 -17.07 5.36 9.00
N THR A 82 -17.23 6.68 8.88
CA THR A 82 -18.18 7.31 7.96
C THR A 82 -17.91 7.01 6.49
N GLU A 83 -16.64 6.87 6.09
CA GLU A 83 -16.26 6.53 4.72
C GLU A 83 -16.50 5.05 4.44
N PHE A 84 -16.21 4.17 5.42
CA PHE A 84 -16.49 2.75 5.30
C PHE A 84 -18.00 2.46 5.17
N LEU A 85 -18.83 3.10 6.01
CA LEU A 85 -20.27 2.98 5.93
C LEU A 85 -20.82 3.50 4.61
N GLU A 86 -20.33 4.64 4.12
CA GLU A 86 -20.75 5.18 2.84
C GLU A 86 -20.31 4.31 1.66
N ALA A 87 -19.12 3.69 1.73
CA ALA A 87 -18.64 2.74 0.72
C ALA A 87 -19.55 1.51 0.64
N LYS A 88 -19.94 0.95 1.80
CA LYS A 88 -20.93 -0.15 1.87
C LYS A 88 -22.28 0.27 1.27
N LYS A 89 -22.79 1.45 1.63
CA LYS A 89 -24.04 1.99 1.10
C LYS A 89 -24.03 2.10 -0.42
N LYS A 90 -22.91 2.55 -0.98
CA LYS A 90 -22.71 2.68 -2.44
C LYS A 90 -22.37 1.36 -3.11
N LYS A 91 -22.24 0.26 -2.37
CA LYS A 91 -21.80 -1.06 -2.87
C LYS A 91 -20.46 -1.00 -3.62
N LEU A 92 -19.54 -0.12 -3.19
CA LEU A 92 -18.19 -0.06 -3.75
C LEU A 92 -17.41 -1.32 -3.36
N PRO A 93 -16.55 -1.85 -4.23
CA PRO A 93 -15.56 -2.85 -3.84
C PRO A 93 -14.71 -2.34 -2.68
N ILE A 94 -14.64 -3.11 -1.61
CA ILE A 94 -13.84 -2.77 -0.41
C ILE A 94 -12.84 -3.89 -0.21
N TYR A 95 -11.56 -3.54 -0.17
CA TYR A 95 -10.47 -4.46 0.05
C TYR A 95 -9.69 -4.11 1.32
N LYS A 96 -9.24 -5.12 2.04
CA LYS A 96 -8.26 -4.94 3.11
C LYS A 96 -6.88 -4.65 2.51
N ARG A 97 -6.00 -4.03 3.31
CA ARG A 97 -4.62 -3.74 2.91
C ARG A 97 -3.90 -4.97 2.33
N GLY A 98 -3.96 -6.12 3.01
CA GLY A 98 -3.30 -7.36 2.58
C GLY A 98 -3.82 -7.88 1.24
N GLU A 99 -5.13 -7.85 1.01
CA GLU A 99 -5.74 -8.28 -0.25
C GLU A 99 -5.26 -7.40 -1.43
N MET A 100 -5.21 -6.09 -1.22
CA MET A 100 -4.72 -5.16 -2.24
C MET A 100 -3.22 -5.31 -2.48
N LEU A 101 -2.43 -5.55 -1.42
CA LEU A 101 -0.99 -5.81 -1.53
C LEU A 101 -0.73 -7.09 -2.33
N ALA A 102 -1.41 -8.19 -2.01
CA ALA A 102 -1.28 -9.45 -2.73
C ALA A 102 -1.62 -9.29 -4.22
N HIS A 103 -2.67 -8.52 -4.53
CA HIS A 103 -3.01 -8.20 -5.92
C HIS A 103 -1.88 -7.45 -6.63
N ILE A 104 -1.35 -6.38 -6.02
CA ILE A 104 -0.29 -5.57 -6.64
C ILE A 104 0.99 -6.38 -6.84
N VAL A 105 1.37 -7.19 -5.86
CA VAL A 105 2.53 -8.09 -5.99
C VAL A 105 2.33 -9.09 -7.14
N SER A 106 1.12 -9.61 -7.35
CA SER A 106 0.83 -10.52 -8.45
C SER A 106 1.01 -9.92 -9.85
N LEU A 107 1.02 -8.60 -9.97
CA LEU A 107 1.29 -7.88 -11.23
C LEU A 107 2.78 -7.71 -11.53
N MET A 108 3.65 -8.04 -10.58
CA MET A 108 5.11 -7.88 -10.68
C MET A 108 5.80 -9.25 -10.71
N LYS A 109 7.05 -9.27 -11.20
CA LYS A 109 7.94 -10.40 -10.95
C LYS A 109 8.37 -10.34 -9.51
N ASN A 110 8.18 -11.41 -8.74
CA ASN A 110 8.42 -11.34 -7.31
C ASN A 110 9.39 -12.41 -6.80
N VAL A 111 10.11 -12.04 -5.75
CA VAL A 111 10.90 -12.92 -4.90
C VAL A 111 10.30 -12.82 -3.50
N VAL A 112 9.79 -13.92 -3.00
CA VAL A 112 9.17 -14.00 -1.68
C VAL A 112 10.16 -14.59 -0.70
N VAL A 113 10.48 -13.87 0.36
CA VAL A 113 11.33 -14.34 1.47
C VAL A 113 10.41 -14.75 2.61
N ALA A 114 10.30 -16.05 2.84
CA ALA A 114 9.52 -16.64 3.92
C ALA A 114 10.44 -17.33 4.93
N GLY A 115 9.99 -17.46 6.17
CA GLY A 115 10.71 -18.15 7.24
C GLY A 115 10.44 -17.54 8.62
N SER A 116 10.69 -18.30 9.67
CA SER A 116 10.47 -17.85 11.06
C SER A 116 11.45 -16.78 11.52
N HIS A 117 12.72 -16.84 11.07
CA HIS A 117 13.79 -15.91 11.45
C HIS A 117 14.63 -15.48 10.25
N GLY A 118 15.29 -14.32 10.36
CA GLY A 118 16.24 -13.84 9.35
C GLY A 118 15.62 -13.27 8.06
N LYS A 119 14.31 -13.17 7.96
CA LYS A 119 13.61 -12.66 6.76
C LYS A 119 14.13 -11.29 6.34
N THR A 120 14.18 -10.32 7.23
CA THR A 120 14.62 -8.94 6.94
C THR A 120 16.07 -8.88 6.48
N THR A 121 16.95 -9.68 7.09
CA THR A 121 18.36 -9.77 6.67
C THR A 121 18.46 -10.35 5.27
N THR A 122 17.75 -11.46 5.00
CA THR A 122 17.75 -12.10 3.68
C THR A 122 17.17 -11.17 2.60
N THR A 123 16.07 -10.49 2.91
CA THR A 123 15.44 -9.49 2.01
C THR A 123 16.43 -8.37 1.68
N SER A 124 17.19 -7.89 2.68
CA SER A 124 18.20 -6.86 2.48
C SER A 124 19.36 -7.35 1.60
N LEU A 125 19.83 -8.59 1.79
CA LEU A 125 20.88 -9.19 0.98
C LEU A 125 20.45 -9.37 -0.48
N VAL A 126 19.25 -9.93 -0.71
CA VAL A 126 18.67 -10.09 -2.04
C VAL A 126 18.52 -8.74 -2.73
N SER A 127 18.00 -7.73 -2.01
CA SER A 127 17.85 -6.36 -2.54
C SER A 127 19.18 -5.76 -2.98
N ASN A 128 20.25 -5.97 -2.19
CA ASN A 128 21.57 -5.49 -2.54
C ASN A 128 22.14 -6.20 -3.79
N ILE A 129 21.90 -7.48 -3.97
CA ILE A 129 22.28 -8.22 -5.18
C ILE A 129 21.60 -7.61 -6.41
N PHE A 130 20.29 -7.36 -6.34
CA PHE A 130 19.53 -6.73 -7.41
C PHE A 130 20.07 -5.33 -7.74
N LEU A 131 20.35 -4.52 -6.72
CA LEU A 131 20.90 -3.18 -6.91
C LEU A 131 22.29 -3.20 -7.56
N LYS A 132 23.17 -4.11 -7.15
CA LYS A 132 24.49 -4.31 -7.79
C LYS A 132 24.36 -4.77 -9.24
N ALA A 133 23.34 -5.56 -9.56
CA ALA A 133 23.00 -5.95 -10.92
C ALA A 133 22.30 -4.82 -11.72
N LYS A 134 22.24 -3.58 -11.17
CA LYS A 134 21.53 -2.41 -11.76
C LYS A 134 20.05 -2.63 -11.97
N ILE A 135 19.46 -3.56 -11.25
CA ILE A 135 18.01 -3.76 -11.16
C ILE A 135 17.55 -3.03 -9.90
N ASP A 136 16.63 -2.10 -10.04
CA ASP A 136 16.07 -1.33 -8.91
C ASP A 136 14.71 -1.94 -8.53
N PRO A 137 14.66 -2.93 -7.60
CA PRO A 137 13.43 -3.62 -7.24
C PRO A 137 12.60 -2.79 -6.26
N THR A 138 11.29 -2.97 -6.29
CA THR A 138 10.41 -2.60 -5.18
C THR A 138 10.65 -3.59 -4.04
N VAL A 139 10.85 -3.10 -2.82
CA VAL A 139 11.08 -3.94 -1.63
C VAL A 139 9.96 -3.69 -0.64
N ILE A 140 9.27 -4.76 -0.23
CA ILE A 140 8.16 -4.71 0.72
C ILE A 140 8.53 -5.63 1.88
N ASN A 141 8.66 -5.05 3.05
CA ASN A 141 8.95 -5.82 4.27
C ASN A 141 7.67 -6.01 5.07
N GLY A 142 7.44 -7.22 5.54
CA GLY A 142 6.29 -7.59 6.36
C GLY A 142 6.33 -6.96 7.76
N GLY A 143 7.51 -6.80 8.33
CA GLY A 143 7.73 -6.07 9.57
C GLY A 143 7.99 -4.58 9.35
N VAL A 144 7.73 -3.79 10.36
CA VAL A 144 8.07 -2.36 10.37
C VAL A 144 9.58 -2.21 10.11
N LEU A 145 9.95 -1.69 8.94
CA LEU A 145 11.31 -1.29 8.65
C LEU A 145 11.72 -0.13 9.56
N ASN A 146 12.16 -0.45 10.77
CA ASN A 146 12.66 0.54 11.72
C ASN A 146 13.94 1.24 11.24
N SER A 147 14.69 0.67 10.27
CA SER A 147 15.98 1.23 9.82
C SER A 147 15.85 2.32 8.74
N PHE A 148 14.72 2.41 8.01
CA PHE A 148 14.52 3.44 6.97
C PHE A 148 13.21 4.22 7.11
N GLY A 149 12.46 4.00 8.17
CA GLY A 149 11.17 4.70 8.40
C GLY A 149 10.06 4.38 7.40
N ASN A 150 10.23 3.36 6.56
CA ASN A 150 9.29 3.01 5.50
C ASN A 150 9.10 1.49 5.41
N SER A 151 7.87 1.05 5.35
CA SER A 151 7.51 -0.36 5.10
C SER A 151 7.74 -0.81 3.65
N ALA A 152 8.07 0.12 2.75
CA ALA A 152 8.32 -0.19 1.36
C ALA A 152 9.31 0.81 0.74
N LYS A 153 10.25 0.29 -0.06
CA LYS A 153 11.08 1.04 -1.00
C LYS A 153 10.52 0.83 -2.39
N LEU A 154 10.15 1.90 -3.06
CA LEU A 154 9.75 1.87 -4.46
C LEU A 154 10.97 1.76 -5.36
N GLY A 155 10.97 0.77 -6.25
CA GLY A 155 11.95 0.59 -7.31
C GLY A 155 11.35 0.93 -8.68
N LYS A 156 12.21 1.12 -9.67
CA LYS A 156 11.82 1.44 -11.05
C LYS A 156 11.63 0.20 -11.94
N SER A 157 12.07 -0.97 -11.48
CA SER A 157 11.93 -2.22 -12.22
C SER A 157 10.58 -2.89 -11.96
N ASN A 158 10.24 -3.88 -12.77
CA ASN A 158 9.06 -4.72 -12.57
C ASN A 158 9.28 -5.87 -11.55
N TRP A 159 10.36 -5.81 -10.77
CA TRP A 159 10.66 -6.75 -9.71
C TRP A 159 10.21 -6.24 -8.35
N CYS A 160 9.63 -7.15 -7.57
CA CYS A 160 9.28 -6.94 -6.18
C CYS A 160 9.96 -7.99 -5.30
N ILE A 161 10.60 -7.57 -4.23
CA ILE A 161 11.13 -8.43 -3.18
C ILE A 161 10.21 -8.27 -1.98
N LEU A 162 9.57 -9.34 -1.58
CA LEU A 162 8.52 -9.35 -0.58
C LEU A 162 8.93 -10.22 0.60
N GLU A 163 8.83 -9.68 1.79
CA GLU A 163 8.91 -10.43 3.05
C GLU A 163 7.50 -10.93 3.42
N SER A 164 7.31 -12.25 3.49
CA SER A 164 6.05 -12.85 3.95
C SER A 164 6.13 -13.12 5.44
N ASP A 165 5.12 -12.68 6.20
CA ASP A 165 4.93 -13.05 7.59
C ASP A 165 3.85 -14.14 7.68
N GLU A 166 3.99 -15.06 8.65
CA GLU A 166 3.04 -16.17 8.84
C GLU A 166 1.64 -15.70 9.26
N SER A 167 1.50 -14.42 9.59
CA SER A 167 0.26 -13.78 10.04
C SER A 167 -0.51 -13.01 8.96
N ASP A 168 -0.01 -12.97 7.72
CA ASP A 168 -0.64 -12.22 6.61
C ASP A 168 -1.30 -13.15 5.57
#